data_5a7b76236b368b7897ed06cd0e0033a8
#
_entry.id   5a7b76236b368b7897ed06cd0e0033a8
#
_cell.length_a   1.000
_cell.length_b   1.000
_cell.length_c   1.000
_cell.angle_alpha   90.00
_cell.angle_beta   90.00
_cell.angle_gamma   90.00
#
_symmetry.space_group_name_H-M   'P 1'
#
loop_
_entity.id
_entity.type
_entity.pdbx_description
1 polymer ?
#
loop_
_entity_poly.entity_id
_entity_poly.type
_entity_poly.pdbx_seq_one_letter_code
_entity_poly.pdbx_strand_id
1 'polypeptide(L)'
;HDGIAYRWNVLVPSRPDAKAPMDFELHHVFVDPYSAEVIGSRLVRPTGLGGAVPRTFVGLVFALHYALLLPRFGDPPFGDTVVAIIGMVLMVSLFTGLYLWWPRNGGWRAALTIKRRAHVRRLHFDLHKTSGVYFSLIFLAIFVSGVFLNLRAPFHAVVRLFSPTIDRYDIQSTP
;
A
#
# COMPACT_ATOMS: atom_id res chain seq x y z
N HIS A 1 25.61 0.74 -27.63
CA HIS A 1 25.10 1.51 -26.45
C HIS A 1 23.99 0.70 -25.83
N ASP A 2 24.22 0.18 -24.62
CA ASP A 2 23.38 -0.82 -23.97
C ASP A 2 22.16 -0.22 -23.29
N GLY A 3 21.41 0.63 -23.98
CA GLY A 3 20.03 1.03 -23.61
C GLY A 3 19.79 1.54 -22.18
N ILE A 4 20.84 1.99 -21.47
CA ILE A 4 20.71 2.55 -20.12
C ILE A 4 20.21 3.99 -20.24
N ALA A 5 19.06 4.27 -19.65
CA ALA A 5 18.52 5.63 -19.54
C ALA A 5 18.22 5.96 -18.08
N TYR A 6 18.57 7.14 -17.62
CA TYR A 6 18.11 7.64 -16.33
C TYR A 6 16.67 8.11 -16.44
N ARG A 7 15.85 7.70 -15.48
CA ARG A 7 14.45 8.09 -15.36
C ARG A 7 14.27 9.15 -14.28
N TRP A 8 13.80 10.30 -14.68
CA TRP A 8 13.43 11.39 -13.79
C TRP A 8 11.91 11.48 -13.65
N ASN A 9 11.45 11.75 -12.43
CA ASN A 9 10.05 12.06 -12.14
C ASN A 9 9.89 13.57 -12.16
N VAL A 10 9.21 14.09 -13.17
CA VAL A 10 9.01 15.52 -13.35
C VAL A 10 7.53 15.85 -13.14
N LEU A 11 7.25 16.81 -12.24
CA LEU A 11 5.91 17.36 -12.06
C LEU A 11 5.76 18.56 -12.97
N VAL A 12 4.86 18.48 -13.91
CA VAL A 12 4.55 19.53 -14.87
C VAL A 12 3.22 20.17 -14.51
N PRO A 13 3.12 21.50 -14.31
CA PRO A 13 1.84 22.14 -14.08
C PRO A 13 0.95 21.98 -15.30
N SER A 14 -0.29 21.54 -15.12
CA SER A 14 -1.28 21.40 -16.19
C SER A 14 -1.83 22.75 -16.68
N ARG A 15 -1.64 23.79 -15.86
CA ARG A 15 -2.06 25.16 -16.13
C ARG A 15 -1.13 26.15 -15.42
N PRO A 16 -1.01 27.41 -15.90
CA PRO A 16 -0.08 28.40 -15.35
C PRO A 16 -0.32 28.77 -13.88
N ASP A 17 -1.55 28.61 -13.39
CA ASP A 17 -1.98 28.92 -12.02
C ASP A 17 -2.05 27.71 -11.11
N ALA A 18 -1.46 26.58 -11.52
CA ALA A 18 -1.42 25.34 -10.74
C ALA A 18 -0.80 25.57 -9.36
N LYS A 19 -1.56 25.31 -8.30
CA LYS A 19 -1.13 25.43 -6.89
C LYS A 19 -1.39 24.17 -6.08
N ALA A 20 -2.42 23.41 -6.44
CA ALA A 20 -2.78 22.18 -5.74
C ALA A 20 -2.00 20.99 -6.32
N PRO A 21 -1.68 19.95 -5.50
CA PRO A 21 -1.01 18.74 -5.98
C PRO A 21 -1.74 18.03 -7.13
N MET A 22 -3.04 18.26 -7.28
CA MET A 22 -3.87 17.71 -8.37
C MET A 22 -3.73 18.50 -9.68
N ASP A 23 -3.11 19.66 -9.66
CA ASP A 23 -2.92 20.52 -10.83
C ASP A 23 -1.62 20.17 -11.58
N PHE A 24 -0.87 19.19 -11.10
CA PHE A 24 0.39 18.76 -11.70
C PHE A 24 0.27 17.39 -12.33
N GLU A 25 0.82 17.26 -13.52
CA GLU A 25 1.00 15.99 -14.21
C GLU A 25 2.35 15.38 -13.85
N LEU A 26 2.35 14.07 -13.60
CA LEU A 26 3.60 13.34 -13.39
C LEU A 26 4.07 12.76 -14.72
N HIS A 27 5.23 13.23 -15.17
CA HIS A 27 5.93 12.71 -16.33
C HIS A 27 7.17 11.93 -15.90
N HIS A 28 7.40 10.78 -16.53
CA HIS A 28 8.72 10.15 -16.56
C HIS A 28 9.48 10.72 -17.74
N VAL A 29 10.62 11.35 -17.47
CA VAL A 29 11.55 11.83 -18.49
C VAL A 29 12.75 10.91 -18.51
N PHE A 30 13.10 10.40 -19.68
CA PHE A 30 14.23 9.50 -19.90
C PHE A 30 15.37 10.30 -20.51
N VAL A 31 16.52 10.27 -19.85
CA VAL A 31 17.71 11.03 -20.22
C VAL A 31 18.88 10.08 -20.48
N ASP A 32 19.61 10.31 -21.56
CA ASP A 32 20.85 9.60 -21.84
C ASP A 32 21.92 10.01 -20.81
N PRO A 33 22.53 9.04 -20.10
CA PRO A 33 23.53 9.36 -19.07
C PRO A 33 24.84 9.93 -19.61
N TYR A 34 25.12 9.78 -20.92
CA TYR A 34 26.37 10.19 -21.52
C TYR A 34 26.27 11.56 -22.22
N SER A 35 25.14 11.79 -22.91
CA SER A 35 24.92 13.05 -23.65
C SER A 35 24.06 14.06 -22.88
N ALA A 36 23.41 13.64 -21.78
CA ALA A 36 22.39 14.40 -21.05
C ALA A 36 21.19 14.82 -21.93
N GLU A 37 21.00 14.20 -23.09
CA GLU A 37 19.86 14.47 -23.96
C GLU A 37 18.60 13.75 -23.49
N VAL A 38 17.46 14.40 -23.66
CA VAL A 38 16.15 13.81 -23.36
C VAL A 38 15.80 12.83 -24.49
N ILE A 39 15.83 11.53 -24.21
CA ILE A 39 15.47 10.48 -25.16
C ILE A 39 13.96 10.43 -25.38
N GLY A 40 13.18 10.75 -24.35
CA GLY A 40 11.71 10.76 -24.43
C GLY A 40 11.06 11.07 -23.10
N SER A 41 9.75 11.28 -23.16
CA SER A 41 8.93 11.47 -21.96
C SER A 41 7.65 10.65 -22.03
N ARG A 42 7.15 10.24 -20.87
CA ARG A 42 5.91 9.48 -20.75
C ARG A 42 5.05 10.08 -19.63
N LEU A 43 3.82 10.44 -19.97
CA LEU A 43 2.82 10.82 -18.98
C LEU A 43 2.43 9.60 -18.13
N VAL A 44 2.63 9.71 -16.81
CA VAL A 44 2.35 8.65 -15.83
C VAL A 44 1.02 8.90 -15.15
N ARG A 45 0.79 10.14 -14.73
CA ARG A 45 -0.42 10.56 -14.05
C ARG A 45 -0.94 11.87 -14.64
N PRO A 46 -2.04 11.84 -15.38
CA PRO A 46 -2.73 13.03 -15.84
C PRO A 46 -3.43 13.74 -14.67
N THR A 47 -3.74 15.03 -14.86
CA THR A 47 -4.47 15.83 -13.87
C THR A 47 -5.97 15.52 -13.82
N GLY A 48 -6.58 15.89 -12.69
CA GLY A 48 -8.02 15.87 -12.48
C GLY A 48 -8.60 14.48 -12.20
N LEU A 49 -9.93 14.41 -12.13
CA LEU A 49 -10.68 13.16 -11.87
C LEU A 49 -10.47 12.09 -12.95
N GLY A 50 -10.18 12.50 -14.18
CA GLY A 50 -9.84 11.57 -15.28
C GLY A 50 -8.52 10.84 -15.11
N GLY A 51 -7.64 11.33 -14.22
CA GLY A 51 -6.39 10.65 -13.82
C GLY A 51 -6.57 9.61 -12.74
N ALA A 52 -7.76 9.52 -12.13
CA ALA A 52 -8.03 8.55 -11.06
C ALA A 52 -8.13 7.11 -11.59
N VAL A 53 -8.56 6.93 -12.85
CA VAL A 53 -8.69 5.59 -13.46
C VAL A 53 -7.49 5.34 -14.37
N PRO A 54 -6.59 4.40 -13.99
CA PRO A 54 -5.45 4.05 -14.82
C PRO A 54 -5.87 3.44 -16.15
N ARG A 55 -5.14 3.80 -17.23
CA ARG A 55 -5.43 3.32 -18.59
C ARG A 55 -4.98 1.88 -18.85
N THR A 56 -4.29 1.27 -17.91
CA THR A 56 -3.80 -0.11 -18.03
C THR A 56 -4.43 -1.00 -16.98
N PHE A 57 -4.66 -2.27 -17.30
CA PHE A 57 -5.20 -3.25 -16.35
C PHE A 57 -4.35 -3.35 -15.07
N VAL A 58 -3.03 -3.43 -15.22
CA VAL A 58 -2.11 -3.47 -14.06
C VAL A 58 -2.23 -2.20 -13.21
N GLY A 59 -2.31 -1.03 -13.85
CA GLY A 59 -2.51 0.23 -13.15
C GLY A 59 -3.84 0.29 -12.41
N LEU A 60 -4.91 -0.24 -13.02
CA LEU A 60 -6.23 -0.34 -12.37
C LEU A 60 -6.19 -1.22 -11.13
N VAL A 61 -5.61 -2.43 -11.23
CA VAL A 61 -5.47 -3.35 -10.09
C VAL A 61 -4.62 -2.72 -8.99
N PHE A 62 -3.53 -2.05 -9.35
CA PHE A 62 -2.67 -1.33 -8.40
C PHE A 62 -3.43 -0.20 -7.69
N ALA A 63 -4.15 0.65 -8.43
CA ALA A 63 -4.91 1.76 -7.85
C ALA A 63 -6.08 1.28 -6.97
N LEU A 64 -6.72 0.18 -7.36
CA LEU A 64 -7.73 -0.48 -6.54
C LEU A 64 -7.14 -1.01 -5.24
N HIS A 65 -5.98 -1.67 -5.30
CA HIS A 65 -5.32 -2.23 -4.12
C HIS A 65 -4.80 -1.15 -3.18
N TYR A 66 -4.19 -0.10 -3.72
CA TYR A 66 -3.50 0.94 -2.94
C TYR A 66 -4.44 1.99 -2.36
N ALA A 67 -5.49 2.38 -3.08
CA ALA A 67 -6.38 3.49 -2.72
C ALA A 67 -7.86 3.23 -2.99
N LEU A 68 -8.28 2.00 -3.31
CA LEU A 68 -9.66 1.62 -3.66
C LEU A 68 -10.27 2.47 -4.79
N LEU A 69 -9.46 2.99 -5.70
CA LEU A 69 -9.85 3.96 -6.74
C LEU A 69 -10.47 5.25 -6.17
N LEU A 70 -10.33 5.50 -4.87
CA LEU A 70 -10.83 6.70 -4.22
C LEU A 70 -9.97 7.92 -4.60
N PRO A 71 -10.55 9.13 -4.58
CA PRO A 71 -9.83 10.35 -4.86
C PRO A 71 -8.65 10.57 -3.92
N ARG A 72 -7.54 11.09 -4.45
CA ARG A 72 -6.32 11.38 -3.70
C ARG A 72 -6.20 12.87 -3.39
N PHE A 73 -7.14 13.40 -2.61
CA PHE A 73 -7.07 14.76 -2.05
C PHE A 73 -6.67 14.69 -0.57
N GLY A 74 -6.10 15.80 -0.07
CA GLY A 74 -5.64 15.91 1.32
C GLY A 74 -4.22 15.38 1.54
N ASP A 75 -3.70 15.60 2.75
CA ASP A 75 -2.41 15.10 3.21
C ASP A 75 -2.59 14.52 4.62
N PRO A 76 -2.57 13.20 4.80
CA PRO A 76 -2.41 12.16 3.77
C PRO A 76 -3.61 12.05 2.80
N PRO A 77 -3.42 11.47 1.60
CA PRO A 77 -4.49 11.32 0.62
C PRO A 77 -5.67 10.50 1.15
N PHE A 78 -6.90 10.92 0.84
CA PHE A 78 -8.12 10.32 1.36
C PHE A 78 -8.21 8.81 1.09
N GLY A 79 -7.95 8.37 -0.15
CA GLY A 79 -7.96 6.95 -0.51
C GLY A 79 -6.96 6.11 0.29
N ASP A 80 -5.74 6.63 0.45
CA ASP A 80 -4.66 6.00 1.20
C ASP A 80 -5.04 5.87 2.70
N THR A 81 -5.68 6.91 3.25
CA THR A 81 -6.19 6.91 4.63
C THR A 81 -7.28 5.87 4.85
N VAL A 82 -8.24 5.74 3.92
CA VAL A 82 -9.31 4.74 4.00
C VAL A 82 -8.72 3.32 3.99
N VAL A 83 -7.78 3.04 3.10
CA VAL A 83 -7.11 1.72 3.04
C VAL A 83 -6.34 1.43 4.33
N ALA A 84 -5.66 2.42 4.90
CA ALA A 84 -4.96 2.25 6.16
C ALA A 84 -5.91 1.96 7.33
N ILE A 85 -7.05 2.65 7.42
CA ILE A 85 -8.08 2.39 8.44
C ILE A 85 -8.62 0.96 8.29
N ILE A 86 -8.93 0.52 7.07
CA ILE A 86 -9.34 -0.86 6.80
C ILE A 86 -8.26 -1.84 7.27
N GLY A 87 -6.98 -1.58 6.96
CA GLY A 87 -5.86 -2.39 7.41
C GLY A 87 -5.78 -2.50 8.95
N MET A 88 -5.99 -1.40 9.67
CA MET A 88 -6.04 -1.39 11.14
C MET A 88 -7.21 -2.21 11.68
N VAL A 89 -8.40 -2.08 11.10
CA VAL A 89 -9.58 -2.86 11.50
C VAL A 89 -9.35 -4.36 11.27
N LEU A 90 -8.76 -4.72 10.12
CA LEU A 90 -8.42 -6.11 9.80
C LEU A 90 -7.35 -6.66 10.75
N MET A 91 -6.38 -5.85 11.15
CA MET A 91 -5.37 -6.24 12.13
C MET A 91 -6.00 -6.52 13.51
N VAL A 92 -6.89 -5.66 13.99
CA VAL A 92 -7.65 -5.90 15.22
C VAL A 92 -8.50 -7.17 15.10
N SER A 93 -9.17 -7.37 13.97
CA SER A 93 -9.94 -8.58 13.66
C SER A 93 -9.07 -9.84 13.67
N LEU A 94 -7.85 -9.76 13.15
CA LEU A 94 -6.88 -10.86 13.18
C LEU A 94 -6.52 -11.26 14.61
N PHE A 95 -6.17 -10.30 15.45
CA PHE A 95 -5.82 -10.57 16.86
C PHE A 95 -7.00 -11.13 17.66
N THR A 96 -8.19 -10.56 17.49
CA THR A 96 -9.40 -11.09 18.12
C THR A 96 -9.74 -12.49 17.63
N GLY A 97 -9.58 -12.76 16.34
CA GLY A 97 -9.75 -14.09 15.75
C GLY A 97 -8.78 -15.12 16.33
N LEU A 98 -7.50 -14.77 16.46
CA LEU A 98 -6.49 -15.63 17.10
C LEU A 98 -6.79 -15.88 18.57
N TYR A 99 -7.25 -14.84 19.31
CA TYR A 99 -7.66 -14.98 20.69
C TYR A 99 -8.85 -15.95 20.86
N LEU A 100 -9.88 -15.84 20.03
CA LEU A 100 -11.04 -16.72 20.02
C LEU A 100 -10.70 -18.15 19.60
N TRP A 101 -9.75 -18.30 18.68
CA TRP A 101 -9.27 -19.59 18.23
C TRP A 101 -8.44 -20.33 19.27
N TRP A 102 -7.80 -19.65 20.21
CA TRP A 102 -6.83 -20.22 21.13
C TRP A 102 -7.43 -21.39 21.94
N PRO A 103 -6.88 -22.63 21.81
CA PRO A 103 -7.45 -23.80 22.47
C PRO A 103 -7.08 -23.84 23.96
N ARG A 104 -7.98 -23.41 24.83
CA ARG A 104 -7.76 -23.35 26.30
C ARG A 104 -7.63 -24.73 26.94
N ASN A 105 -8.19 -25.78 26.32
CA ASN A 105 -8.28 -27.12 26.89
C ASN A 105 -7.33 -28.13 26.22
N GLY A 106 -6.23 -27.68 25.63
CA GLY A 106 -5.22 -28.55 25.01
C GLY A 106 -5.63 -29.24 23.69
N GLY A 107 -6.79 -28.89 23.13
CA GLY A 107 -7.32 -29.51 21.90
C GLY A 107 -6.65 -29.01 20.60
N TRP A 108 -5.33 -28.83 20.57
CA TRP A 108 -4.56 -28.28 19.45
C TRP A 108 -4.78 -29.01 18.12
N ARG A 109 -4.81 -30.38 18.15
CA ARG A 109 -5.08 -31.16 16.95
C ARG A 109 -6.45 -30.84 16.34
N ALA A 110 -7.50 -30.75 17.19
CA ALA A 110 -8.83 -30.39 16.74
C ALA A 110 -8.94 -28.92 16.27
N ALA A 111 -8.16 -28.03 16.87
CA ALA A 111 -8.11 -26.62 16.50
C ALA A 111 -7.44 -26.41 15.13
N LEU A 112 -6.47 -27.25 14.73
CA LEU A 112 -5.69 -27.12 13.50
C LEU A 112 -6.15 -28.08 12.38
N THR A 113 -7.20 -28.87 12.59
CA THR A 113 -7.68 -29.85 11.60
C THR A 113 -9.07 -29.53 11.08
N ILE A 114 -9.33 -29.97 9.86
CA ILE A 114 -10.60 -29.82 9.13
C ILE A 114 -11.28 -31.17 9.06
N LYS A 115 -12.53 -31.27 9.54
CA LYS A 115 -13.34 -32.50 9.41
C LYS A 115 -13.97 -32.56 8.02
N ARG A 116 -13.37 -33.34 7.11
CA ARG A 116 -13.80 -33.44 5.70
C ARG A 116 -15.21 -34.00 5.49
N ARG A 117 -15.74 -34.81 6.42
CA ARG A 117 -17.10 -35.45 6.33
C ARG A 117 -18.12 -34.73 7.21
N ALA A 118 -17.94 -33.44 7.46
CA ALA A 118 -18.87 -32.63 8.24
C ALA A 118 -19.90 -31.95 7.33
N HIS A 119 -21.02 -31.51 7.94
CA HIS A 119 -22.00 -30.67 7.27
C HIS A 119 -21.35 -29.36 6.75
N VAL A 120 -21.84 -28.84 5.63
CA VAL A 120 -21.27 -27.68 4.91
C VAL A 120 -20.96 -26.50 5.85
N ARG A 121 -21.87 -26.13 6.76
CA ARG A 121 -21.63 -25.06 7.74
C ARG A 121 -20.40 -25.33 8.61
N ARG A 122 -20.21 -26.55 9.06
CA ARG A 122 -19.05 -26.96 9.85
C ARG A 122 -17.77 -26.92 9.05
N LEU A 123 -17.83 -27.32 7.79
CA LEU A 123 -16.68 -27.25 6.88
C LEU A 123 -16.20 -25.81 6.67
N HIS A 124 -17.12 -24.87 6.40
CA HIS A 124 -16.78 -23.45 6.27
C HIS A 124 -16.15 -22.87 7.53
N PHE A 125 -16.70 -23.21 8.70
CA PHE A 125 -16.14 -22.78 9.99
C PHE A 125 -14.72 -23.35 10.19
N ASP A 126 -14.51 -24.64 9.97
CA ASP A 126 -13.20 -25.27 10.11
C ASP A 126 -12.18 -24.71 9.09
N LEU A 127 -12.60 -24.46 7.85
CA LEU A 127 -11.76 -23.82 6.83
C LEU A 127 -11.34 -22.42 7.25
N HIS A 128 -12.29 -21.57 7.63
CA HIS A 128 -11.98 -20.20 8.06
C HIS A 128 -11.03 -20.17 9.28
N LYS A 129 -11.35 -20.95 10.29
CA LYS A 129 -10.56 -21.09 11.52
C LYS A 129 -9.12 -21.55 11.22
N THR A 130 -8.99 -22.61 10.44
CA THR A 130 -7.68 -23.23 10.19
C THR A 130 -6.84 -22.39 9.26
N SER A 131 -7.41 -21.90 8.13
CA SER A 131 -6.68 -21.01 7.21
C SER A 131 -6.30 -19.69 7.88
N GLY A 132 -7.19 -19.11 8.69
CA GLY A 132 -6.91 -17.88 9.44
C GLY A 132 -5.67 -18.01 10.32
N VAL A 133 -5.51 -19.13 11.01
CA VAL A 133 -4.32 -19.38 11.84
C VAL A 133 -3.08 -19.63 11.00
N TYR A 134 -3.15 -20.49 9.99
CA TYR A 134 -1.97 -20.78 9.15
C TYR A 134 -1.46 -19.54 8.42
N PHE A 135 -2.34 -18.66 7.98
CA PHE A 135 -1.95 -17.43 7.26
C PHE A 135 -1.84 -16.20 8.16
N SER A 136 -2.05 -16.32 9.49
CA SER A 136 -2.08 -15.19 10.40
C SER A 136 -0.81 -14.33 10.36
N LEU A 137 0.37 -14.94 10.27
CA LEU A 137 1.65 -14.23 10.21
C LEU A 137 1.79 -13.45 8.89
N ILE A 138 1.35 -14.06 7.78
CA ILE A 138 1.36 -13.42 6.46
C ILE A 138 0.38 -12.25 6.44
N PHE A 139 -0.84 -12.44 6.94
CA PHE A 139 -1.83 -11.36 7.05
C PHE A 139 -1.33 -10.22 7.94
N LEU A 140 -0.71 -10.53 9.08
CA LEU A 140 -0.13 -9.52 9.95
C LEU A 140 0.93 -8.69 9.21
N ALA A 141 1.84 -9.32 8.49
CA ALA A 141 2.86 -8.62 7.71
C ALA A 141 2.22 -7.73 6.62
N ILE A 142 1.19 -8.22 5.92
CA ILE A 142 0.46 -7.45 4.90
C ILE A 142 -0.24 -6.23 5.53
N PHE A 143 -0.94 -6.40 6.65
CA PHE A 143 -1.67 -5.30 7.30
C PHE A 143 -0.73 -4.25 7.87
N VAL A 144 0.36 -4.67 8.54
CA VAL A 144 1.37 -3.75 9.07
C VAL A 144 2.04 -2.97 7.93
N SER A 145 2.44 -3.64 6.85
CA SER A 145 3.06 -2.97 5.70
C SER A 145 2.08 -2.04 4.98
N GLY A 146 0.81 -2.42 4.86
CA GLY A 146 -0.23 -1.60 4.26
C GLY A 146 -0.48 -0.30 5.06
N VAL A 147 -0.56 -0.39 6.38
CA VAL A 147 -0.68 0.78 7.26
C VAL A 147 0.56 1.65 7.17
N PHE A 148 1.76 1.06 7.21
CA PHE A 148 3.02 1.79 7.07
C PHE A 148 3.13 2.56 5.76
N LEU A 149 2.79 1.92 4.64
CA LEU A 149 2.90 2.54 3.31
C LEU A 149 1.91 3.69 3.11
N ASN A 150 0.71 3.58 3.68
CA ASN A 150 -0.35 4.57 3.51
C ASN A 150 -0.32 5.70 4.56
N LEU A 151 0.15 5.43 5.78
CA LEU A 151 0.21 6.40 6.88
C LEU A 151 1.65 6.53 7.41
N ARG A 152 2.57 6.99 6.57
CA ARG A 152 4.00 7.13 6.94
C ARG A 152 4.21 8.07 8.12
N ALA A 153 3.59 9.25 8.12
CA ALA A 153 3.81 10.26 9.15
C ALA A 153 3.45 9.78 10.57
N PRO A 154 2.23 9.25 10.86
CA PRO A 154 1.93 8.72 12.18
C PRO A 154 2.75 7.48 12.53
N PHE A 155 3.09 6.63 11.55
CA PHE A 155 3.95 5.49 11.80
C PHE A 155 5.37 5.93 12.22
N HIS A 156 5.97 6.89 11.52
CA HIS A 156 7.26 7.46 11.90
C HIS A 156 7.22 8.12 13.28
N ALA A 157 6.11 8.79 13.65
CA ALA A 157 5.95 9.34 14.99
C ALA A 157 6.03 8.25 16.08
N VAL A 158 5.41 7.10 15.85
CA VAL A 158 5.48 5.95 16.77
C VAL A 158 6.89 5.37 16.82
N VAL A 159 7.53 5.18 15.66
CA VAL A 159 8.89 4.60 15.60
C VAL A 159 9.92 5.51 16.26
N ARG A 160 9.77 6.84 16.18
CA ARG A 160 10.64 7.83 16.86
C ARG A 160 10.63 7.68 18.39
N LEU A 161 9.58 7.13 18.98
CA LEU A 161 9.55 6.83 20.42
C LEU A 161 10.56 5.74 20.80
N PHE A 162 10.92 4.86 19.85
CA PHE A 162 11.79 3.71 20.08
C PHE A 162 13.17 3.85 19.42
N SER A 163 13.30 4.71 18.41
CA SER A 163 14.55 4.88 17.67
C SER A 163 14.72 6.32 17.16
N PRO A 164 15.70 7.08 17.67
CA PRO A 164 15.97 8.45 17.23
C PRO A 164 16.66 8.55 15.86
N THR A 165 17.01 7.43 15.22
CA THR A 165 17.89 7.41 14.04
C THR A 165 17.16 7.57 12.70
N ILE A 166 15.86 7.89 12.68
CA ILE A 166 15.05 7.93 11.45
C ILE A 166 15.14 9.27 10.68
N ASP A 167 15.82 10.27 11.24
CA ASP A 167 15.98 11.58 10.58
C ASP A 167 16.94 11.57 9.37
N ARG A 168 17.38 10.40 8.91
CA ARG A 168 18.29 10.24 7.77
C ARG A 168 17.69 10.57 6.39
N TYR A 169 16.40 10.85 6.31
CA TYR A 169 15.72 11.20 5.05
C TYR A 169 15.62 12.69 4.79
N ASP A 170 16.12 13.52 5.70
CA ASP A 170 16.19 14.98 5.52
C ASP A 170 17.56 15.39 4.95
N ILE A 171 18.02 14.68 3.93
CA ILE A 171 19.13 15.16 3.10
C ILE A 171 18.55 16.23 2.18
N GLN A 172 18.46 17.44 2.70
CA GLN A 172 18.33 18.61 1.85
C GLN A 172 19.62 18.72 1.05
N SER A 173 19.54 18.50 -0.26
CA SER A 173 20.59 18.91 -1.17
C SER A 173 20.68 20.43 -1.07
N THR A 174 21.64 20.93 -0.31
CA THR A 174 22.03 22.34 -0.38
C THR A 174 22.56 22.62 -1.79
N PRO A 175 22.11 23.69 -2.48
CA PRO A 175 22.59 24.07 -3.78
C PRO A 175 24.08 24.39 -3.81
#